data_8c7cf81894e17ad7493931159d876eff
#
_entry.id   8c7cf81894e17ad7493931159d876eff
#
_cell.length_a   1.000
_cell.length_b   1.000
_cell.length_c   1.000
_cell.angle_alpha   90.00
_cell.angle_beta   90.00
_cell.angle_gamma   90.00
#
_symmetry.space_group_name_H-M   'P 1'
#
loop_
_entity.id
_entity.type
_entity.pdbx_description
1 polymer ?
#
loop_
_entity_poly.entity_id
_entity_poly.type
_entity_poly.pdbx_seq_one_letter_code
_entity_poly.pdbx_strand_id
1 'polypeptide(L)'
;SGTFQRAAWDRFVAWLNGDVDYNQEWIPRPGYLVLAGDVVDGIDSYPNQETDLEITDVWEQYAVLQRELEKLPTDIQVIVLPGNHDAVRLMEPQLPLPARVQERFPPGVVFTANPALLDLAGVSVLCYHGKSFDDLVSLCDLTYDKPILMMKELLLRRHLAPVYGGKTLLAPEDQDHMLIREMPDILVTGHVHSCGVEPYHATLLL
;
A
#
# COMPACT_ATOMS: atom_id res chain seq x y z
N SER A 1 -5.86 7.13 14.84
CA SER A 1 -7.31 7.32 14.62
C SER A 1 -8.06 6.05 15.00
N GLY A 2 -9.32 6.15 15.42
CA GLY A 2 -10.17 5.01 15.77
C GLY A 2 -10.52 4.08 14.61
N THR A 3 -9.86 4.21 13.47
CA THR A 3 -10.07 3.37 12.27
C THR A 3 -9.20 2.12 12.26
N PHE A 4 -8.11 2.08 13.02
CA PHE A 4 -7.26 0.89 13.10
C PHE A 4 -7.99 -0.28 13.76
N GLN A 5 -8.20 -1.35 13.02
CA GLN A 5 -8.93 -2.53 13.45
C GLN A 5 -8.02 -3.48 14.26
N ARG A 6 -7.66 -3.10 15.49
CA ARG A 6 -6.74 -3.84 16.36
C ARG A 6 -7.06 -5.34 16.42
N ALA A 7 -8.30 -5.71 16.67
CA ALA A 7 -8.69 -7.10 16.78
C ALA A 7 -8.54 -7.90 15.47
N ALA A 8 -8.70 -7.24 14.33
CA ALA A 8 -8.47 -7.88 13.02
C ALA A 8 -6.97 -8.08 12.78
N TRP A 9 -6.16 -7.07 13.10
CA TRP A 9 -4.70 -7.16 13.02
C TRP A 9 -4.15 -8.26 13.93
N ASP A 10 -4.56 -8.32 15.20
CA ASP A 10 -4.09 -9.31 16.14
C ASP A 10 -4.44 -10.74 15.67
N ARG A 11 -5.64 -10.95 15.07
CA ARG A 11 -6.00 -12.24 14.46
C ARG A 11 -5.15 -12.56 13.24
N PHE A 12 -4.85 -11.56 12.41
CA PHE A 12 -3.97 -11.75 11.25
C PHE A 12 -2.55 -12.14 11.68
N VAL A 13 -1.99 -11.46 12.68
CA VAL A 13 -0.68 -11.80 13.26
C VAL A 13 -0.68 -13.20 13.85
N ALA A 14 -1.72 -13.56 14.61
CA ALA A 14 -1.87 -14.91 15.17
C ALA A 14 -1.95 -15.98 14.06
N TRP A 15 -2.65 -15.69 12.97
CA TRP A 15 -2.71 -16.58 11.80
C TRP A 15 -1.33 -16.75 11.15
N LEU A 16 -0.58 -15.67 10.94
CA LEU A 16 0.77 -15.73 10.39
C LEU A 16 1.73 -16.55 11.27
N ASN A 17 1.57 -16.47 12.60
CA ASN A 17 2.35 -17.23 13.56
C ASN A 17 1.90 -18.70 13.72
N GLY A 18 0.77 -19.07 13.11
CA GLY A 18 0.23 -20.42 13.22
C GLY A 18 -0.52 -20.70 14.54
N ASP A 19 -0.91 -19.64 15.26
CA ASP A 19 -1.57 -19.74 16.59
C ASP A 19 -3.09 -19.94 16.49
N VAL A 20 -3.64 -19.98 15.27
CA VAL A 20 -5.08 -20.19 15.04
C VAL A 20 -5.33 -21.48 14.25
N ASP A 21 -6.33 -22.26 14.68
CA ASP A 21 -6.80 -23.48 14.03
C ASP A 21 -7.57 -23.17 12.71
N TYR A 22 -6.87 -22.69 11.71
CA TYR A 22 -7.32 -22.80 10.33
C TYR A 22 -6.66 -24.04 9.72
N ASN A 23 -7.37 -24.79 8.86
CA ASN A 23 -6.86 -25.95 8.13
C ASN A 23 -5.47 -25.69 7.53
N GLN A 24 -4.43 -25.79 8.35
CA GLN A 24 -3.04 -25.48 8.01
C GLN A 24 -2.47 -26.43 6.93
N GLU A 25 -3.12 -27.58 6.73
CA GLU A 25 -2.70 -28.55 5.71
C GLU A 25 -2.76 -28.02 4.27
N TRP A 26 -3.54 -26.95 4.02
CA TRP A 26 -3.82 -26.46 2.66
C TRP A 26 -3.34 -25.04 2.41
N ILE A 27 -2.90 -24.31 3.42
CA ILE A 27 -2.43 -22.92 3.25
C ILE A 27 -0.90 -22.92 3.43
N PRO A 28 -0.13 -22.81 2.32
CA PRO A 28 1.31 -22.61 2.44
C PRO A 28 1.58 -21.33 3.24
N ARG A 29 2.62 -21.34 4.08
CA ARG A 29 3.02 -20.15 4.83
C ARG A 29 3.30 -19.01 3.85
N PRO A 30 2.76 -17.80 4.08
CA PRO A 30 3.09 -16.64 3.28
C PRO A 30 4.59 -16.36 3.35
N GLY A 31 5.24 -16.19 2.20
CA GLY A 31 6.65 -15.80 2.14
C GLY A 31 6.84 -14.29 2.16
N TYR A 32 5.79 -13.55 1.79
CA TYR A 32 5.83 -12.09 1.62
C TYR A 32 4.61 -11.43 2.24
N LEU A 33 4.81 -10.27 2.86
CA LEU A 33 3.77 -9.36 3.30
C LEU A 33 4.05 -7.99 2.69
N VAL A 34 3.14 -7.50 1.86
CA VAL A 34 3.23 -6.18 1.24
C VAL A 34 2.27 -5.22 1.94
N LEU A 35 2.80 -4.11 2.45
CA LEU A 35 2.02 -3.00 2.99
C LEU A 35 1.96 -1.91 1.92
N ALA A 36 0.78 -1.74 1.33
CA ALA A 36 0.57 -0.91 0.13
C ALA A 36 0.31 0.58 0.45
N GLY A 37 1.09 1.16 1.36
CA GLY A 37 1.05 2.57 1.73
C GLY A 37 0.07 2.90 2.85
N ASP A 38 0.11 4.16 3.31
CA ASP A 38 -0.64 4.67 4.46
C ASP A 38 -0.46 3.79 5.71
N VAL A 39 0.81 3.46 5.99
CA VAL A 39 1.17 2.59 7.11
C VAL A 39 1.08 3.30 8.46
N VAL A 40 0.87 4.60 8.43
CA VAL A 40 0.54 5.46 9.58
C VAL A 40 -0.60 6.42 9.21
N ASP A 41 -1.26 7.02 10.23
CA ASP A 41 -2.28 8.06 9.99
C ASP A 41 -1.68 9.34 9.39
N GLY A 42 -0.40 9.57 9.63
CA GLY A 42 0.26 10.81 9.25
C GLY A 42 -0.13 12.00 10.12
N ILE A 43 0.27 13.19 9.70
CA ILE A 43 -0.08 14.46 10.33
C ILE A 43 -0.39 15.46 9.20
N ASP A 44 -1.41 16.28 9.38
CA ASP A 44 -1.86 17.29 8.41
C ASP A 44 -2.26 16.73 7.03
N SER A 45 -2.69 15.45 6.98
CA SER A 45 -3.12 14.81 5.74
C SER A 45 -4.48 15.33 5.24
N TYR A 46 -5.30 15.88 6.14
CA TYR A 46 -6.57 16.55 5.84
C TYR A 46 -6.91 17.61 6.90
N PRO A 47 -7.79 18.58 6.59
CA PRO A 47 -8.13 19.65 7.53
C PRO A 47 -8.68 19.13 8.87
N ASN A 48 -8.15 19.65 9.98
CA ASN A 48 -8.50 19.30 11.36
C ASN A 48 -8.20 17.84 11.76
N GLN A 49 -7.33 17.15 11.06
CA GLN A 49 -6.92 15.77 11.37
C GLN A 49 -6.44 15.62 12.82
N GLU A 50 -5.80 16.64 13.38
CA GLU A 50 -5.28 16.64 14.76
C GLU A 50 -6.34 16.32 15.82
N THR A 51 -7.61 16.58 15.53
CA THR A 51 -8.74 16.24 16.44
C THR A 51 -9.11 14.76 16.39
N ASP A 52 -8.72 14.06 15.33
CA ASP A 52 -9.05 12.66 15.10
C ASP A 52 -7.88 11.72 15.47
N LEU A 53 -6.67 12.27 15.69
CA LEU A 53 -5.47 11.49 15.99
C LEU A 53 -5.41 11.11 17.47
N GLU A 54 -5.23 9.82 17.77
CA GLU A 54 -4.86 9.34 19.10
C GLU A 54 -3.38 9.61 19.39
N ILE A 55 -2.53 9.55 18.34
CA ILE A 55 -1.09 9.80 18.40
C ILE A 55 -0.77 10.94 17.44
N THR A 56 -0.42 12.09 17.99
CA THR A 56 -0.17 13.32 17.23
C THR A 56 1.30 13.51 16.82
N ASP A 57 2.19 12.60 17.22
CA ASP A 57 3.59 12.56 16.79
C ASP A 57 3.80 11.46 15.75
N VAL A 58 4.22 11.83 14.55
CA VAL A 58 4.44 10.87 13.46
C VAL A 58 5.52 9.82 13.80
N TRP A 59 6.51 10.18 14.61
CA TRP A 59 7.56 9.24 15.02
C TRP A 59 7.03 8.19 15.98
N GLU A 60 6.10 8.56 16.84
CA GLU A 60 5.38 7.62 17.70
C GLU A 60 4.47 6.71 16.91
N GLN A 61 3.81 7.22 15.86
CA GLN A 61 3.02 6.39 14.93
C GLN A 61 3.90 5.31 14.28
N TYR A 62 5.07 5.67 13.75
CA TYR A 62 6.02 4.67 13.21
C TYR A 62 6.57 3.71 14.26
N ALA A 63 6.77 4.17 15.50
CA ALA A 63 7.19 3.29 16.59
C ALA A 63 6.10 2.26 16.97
N VAL A 64 4.82 2.61 16.81
CA VAL A 64 3.71 1.64 16.93
C VAL A 64 3.80 0.61 15.82
N LEU A 65 3.92 1.03 14.56
CA LEU A 65 4.05 0.13 13.42
C LEU A 65 5.25 -0.82 13.59
N GLN A 66 6.41 -0.29 14.00
CA GLN A 66 7.59 -1.10 14.27
C GLN A 66 7.28 -2.25 15.24
N ARG A 67 6.69 -1.92 16.40
CA ARG A 67 6.31 -2.94 17.41
C ARG A 67 5.31 -3.97 16.87
N GLU A 68 4.44 -3.57 15.96
CA GLU A 68 3.50 -4.50 15.34
C GLU A 68 4.20 -5.45 14.34
N LEU A 69 5.17 -4.94 13.58
CA LEU A 69 5.94 -5.78 12.65
C LEU A 69 6.93 -6.72 13.36
N GLU A 70 7.41 -6.35 14.55
CA GLU A 70 8.25 -7.24 15.39
C GLU A 70 7.52 -8.50 15.88
N LYS A 71 6.17 -8.51 15.82
CA LYS A 71 5.38 -9.69 16.17
C LYS A 71 5.25 -10.70 15.04
N LEU A 72 5.66 -10.35 13.84
CA LEU A 72 5.54 -11.20 12.67
C LEU A 72 6.61 -12.29 12.66
N PRO A 73 6.34 -13.45 12.05
CA PRO A 73 7.35 -14.49 11.85
C PRO A 73 8.56 -13.95 11.07
N THR A 74 9.75 -14.33 11.48
CA THR A 74 11.01 -13.85 10.88
C THR A 74 11.29 -14.41 9.49
N ASP A 75 10.57 -15.42 9.06
CA ASP A 75 10.64 -16.05 7.75
C ASP A 75 9.73 -15.38 6.70
N ILE A 76 8.94 -14.37 7.10
CA ILE A 76 8.15 -13.55 6.19
C ILE A 76 8.94 -12.30 5.80
N GLN A 77 9.14 -12.11 4.49
CA GLN A 77 9.71 -10.86 3.97
C GLN A 77 8.66 -9.76 3.98
N VAL A 78 8.85 -8.75 4.81
CA VAL A 78 7.96 -7.58 4.85
C VAL A 78 8.46 -6.52 3.85
N ILE A 79 7.55 -6.01 3.03
CA ILE A 79 7.80 -4.97 2.03
C ILE A 79 6.85 -3.82 2.29
N VAL A 80 7.39 -2.61 2.41
CA VAL A 80 6.63 -1.40 2.76
C VAL A 80 6.76 -0.37 1.64
N LEU A 81 5.62 0.03 1.08
CA LEU A 81 5.50 1.19 0.21
C LEU A 81 4.98 2.38 1.02
N PRO A 82 5.28 3.62 0.65
CA PRO A 82 4.59 4.78 1.20
C PRO A 82 3.24 5.00 0.54
N GLY A 83 2.34 5.68 1.25
CA GLY A 83 1.12 6.29 0.72
C GLY A 83 1.08 7.79 1.00
N ASN A 84 -0.07 8.42 0.80
CA ASN A 84 -0.17 9.88 0.94
C ASN A 84 -0.22 10.37 2.40
N HIS A 85 -0.45 9.49 3.38
CA HIS A 85 -0.38 9.80 4.80
C HIS A 85 1.02 9.61 5.39
N ASP A 86 1.89 8.91 4.68
CA ASP A 86 3.25 8.64 5.15
C ASP A 86 4.17 9.85 5.06
N ALA A 87 5.30 9.81 5.78
CA ALA A 87 6.29 10.90 5.86
C ALA A 87 7.13 11.04 4.57
N VAL A 88 6.47 11.18 3.43
CA VAL A 88 7.05 11.35 2.09
C VAL A 88 6.46 12.56 1.39
N ARG A 89 6.99 12.91 0.21
CA ARG A 89 6.37 13.96 -0.62
C ARG A 89 4.97 13.54 -1.08
N LEU A 90 4.06 14.50 -1.19
CA LEU A 90 2.70 14.26 -1.68
C LEU A 90 2.65 13.95 -3.19
N MET A 91 3.63 14.46 -3.94
CA MET A 91 3.73 14.24 -5.38
C MET A 91 4.22 12.82 -5.69
N GLU A 92 3.59 12.18 -6.66
CA GLU A 92 4.00 10.87 -7.18
C GLU A 92 4.97 11.01 -8.38
N PRO A 93 5.89 10.06 -8.56
CA PRO A 93 6.16 8.90 -7.70
C PRO A 93 6.69 9.31 -6.33
N GLN A 94 6.38 8.54 -5.29
CA GLN A 94 6.91 8.78 -3.96
C GLN A 94 8.18 7.95 -3.74
N LEU A 95 9.19 8.56 -3.12
CA LEU A 95 10.41 7.86 -2.72
C LEU A 95 10.12 6.94 -1.53
N PRO A 96 10.97 5.95 -1.25
CA PRO A 96 10.87 5.16 -0.02
C PRO A 96 10.83 6.05 1.23
N LEU A 97 10.28 5.53 2.32
CA LEU A 97 10.29 6.23 3.61
C LEU A 97 11.70 6.75 3.94
N PRO A 98 11.85 7.91 4.60
CA PRO A 98 13.16 8.47 4.93
C PRO A 98 14.03 7.50 5.73
N ALA A 99 15.35 7.50 5.50
CA ALA A 99 16.30 6.60 6.16
C ALA A 99 16.14 6.59 7.70
N ARG A 100 15.92 7.75 8.32
CA ARG A 100 15.67 7.89 9.76
C ARG A 100 14.40 7.14 10.25
N VAL A 101 13.44 6.84 9.37
CA VAL A 101 12.30 5.96 9.66
C VAL A 101 12.74 4.53 9.51
N GLN A 102 13.36 4.19 8.37
CA GLN A 102 13.77 2.83 8.02
C GLN A 102 14.69 2.22 9.07
N GLU A 103 15.67 3.00 9.60
CA GLU A 103 16.66 2.59 10.60
C GLU A 103 16.04 2.09 11.92
N ARG A 104 14.76 2.37 12.17
CA ARG A 104 14.06 1.94 13.37
C ARG A 104 13.45 0.54 13.24
N PHE A 105 13.29 0.05 12.02
CA PHE A 105 12.59 -1.22 11.77
C PHE A 105 13.54 -2.42 11.84
N PRO A 106 12.99 -3.62 12.10
CA PRO A 106 13.79 -4.83 12.12
C PRO A 106 14.60 -5.03 10.84
N PRO A 107 15.81 -5.60 10.92
CA PRO A 107 16.54 -6.02 9.73
C PRO A 107 15.69 -6.98 8.89
N GLY A 108 15.61 -6.73 7.60
CA GLY A 108 14.80 -7.56 6.70
C GLY A 108 13.49 -6.92 6.25
N VAL A 109 13.05 -5.80 6.84
CA VAL A 109 11.98 -4.97 6.25
C VAL A 109 12.55 -4.24 5.04
N VAL A 110 11.93 -4.43 3.88
CA VAL A 110 12.30 -3.76 2.62
C VAL A 110 11.40 -2.56 2.40
N PHE A 111 11.99 -1.39 2.18
CA PHE A 111 11.25 -0.16 1.89
C PHE A 111 11.40 0.18 0.41
N THR A 112 10.30 0.34 -0.28
CA THR A 112 10.26 0.63 -1.72
C THR A 112 9.64 1.99 -2.00
N ALA A 113 9.77 2.45 -3.24
CA ALA A 113 9.04 3.60 -3.75
C ALA A 113 7.56 3.27 -3.98
N ASN A 114 6.74 4.27 -4.22
CA ASN A 114 5.37 4.13 -4.73
C ASN A 114 5.29 4.90 -6.07
N PRO A 115 5.01 4.23 -7.20
CA PRO A 115 4.81 2.77 -7.33
C PRO A 115 6.11 1.96 -7.25
N ALA A 116 5.97 0.63 -7.09
CA ALA A 116 7.06 -0.32 -7.15
C ALA A 116 6.67 -1.57 -7.95
N LEU A 117 7.55 -2.01 -8.84
CA LEU A 117 7.45 -3.31 -9.50
C LEU A 117 8.40 -4.28 -8.78
N LEU A 118 7.84 -5.34 -8.23
CA LEU A 118 8.55 -6.33 -7.43
C LEU A 118 8.60 -7.66 -8.19
N ASP A 119 9.70 -8.37 -8.06
CA ASP A 119 9.78 -9.80 -8.41
C ASP A 119 9.70 -10.60 -7.10
N LEU A 120 8.60 -11.29 -6.89
CA LEU A 120 8.37 -12.12 -5.71
C LEU A 120 8.40 -13.58 -6.12
N ALA A 121 9.58 -14.20 -6.06
CA ALA A 121 9.82 -15.59 -6.46
C ALA A 121 9.36 -15.90 -7.89
N GLY A 122 9.64 -15.00 -8.85
CA GLY A 122 9.30 -15.15 -10.26
C GLY A 122 7.89 -14.65 -10.63
N VAL A 123 7.15 -14.07 -9.69
CA VAL A 123 5.86 -13.41 -9.93
C VAL A 123 6.07 -11.91 -9.95
N SER A 124 5.69 -11.25 -11.04
CA SER A 124 5.79 -9.79 -11.16
C SER A 124 4.59 -9.12 -10.48
N VAL A 125 4.86 -8.36 -9.42
CA VAL A 125 3.85 -7.67 -8.61
C VAL A 125 4.04 -6.16 -8.74
N LEU A 126 3.10 -5.48 -9.39
CA LEU A 126 3.06 -4.02 -9.43
C LEU A 126 2.26 -3.52 -8.23
N CYS A 127 2.95 -2.83 -7.34
CA CYS A 127 2.36 -2.23 -6.16
C CYS A 127 2.21 -0.73 -6.38
N TYR A 128 1.02 -0.22 -6.17
CA TYR A 128 0.69 1.19 -6.26
C TYR A 128 -0.27 1.57 -5.13
N HIS A 129 0.03 2.63 -4.37
CA HIS A 129 -0.85 3.03 -3.26
C HIS A 129 -2.28 3.33 -3.73
N GLY A 130 -2.47 3.98 -4.88
CA GLY A 130 -3.81 4.19 -5.44
C GLY A 130 -4.33 5.63 -5.35
N LYS A 131 -3.49 6.62 -5.05
CA LYS A 131 -3.92 8.03 -4.91
C LYS A 131 -4.71 8.56 -6.13
N SER A 132 -4.37 8.13 -7.34
CA SER A 132 -5.06 8.54 -8.58
C SER A 132 -6.51 8.05 -8.69
N PHE A 133 -6.96 7.16 -7.82
CA PHE A 133 -8.36 6.78 -7.74
C PHE A 133 -9.27 7.97 -7.45
N ASP A 134 -8.79 8.98 -6.71
CA ASP A 134 -9.50 10.24 -6.48
C ASP A 134 -9.86 10.98 -7.78
N ASP A 135 -8.98 10.87 -8.78
CA ASP A 135 -9.21 11.46 -10.10
C ASP A 135 -10.19 10.61 -10.93
N LEU A 136 -10.06 9.29 -10.88
CA LEU A 136 -10.96 8.37 -11.59
C LEU A 136 -12.39 8.45 -11.07
N VAL A 137 -12.59 8.55 -9.76
CA VAL A 137 -13.91 8.78 -9.16
C VAL A 137 -14.52 10.08 -9.68
N SER A 138 -13.70 11.14 -9.78
CA SER A 138 -14.18 12.45 -10.22
C SER A 138 -14.53 12.51 -11.70
N LEU A 139 -13.90 11.70 -12.57
CA LEU A 139 -13.96 11.83 -14.03
C LEU A 139 -14.64 10.65 -14.75
N CYS A 140 -14.67 9.47 -14.13
CA CYS A 140 -15.12 8.25 -14.79
C CYS A 140 -16.46 7.70 -14.24
N ASP A 141 -17.16 8.49 -13.42
CA ASP A 141 -18.42 8.05 -12.75
C ASP A 141 -18.23 6.74 -11.96
N LEU A 142 -17.04 6.59 -11.36
CA LEU A 142 -16.68 5.47 -10.50
C LEU A 142 -16.83 5.87 -9.03
N THR A 143 -16.89 4.88 -8.15
CA THR A 143 -17.07 5.08 -6.71
C THR A 143 -16.02 4.30 -5.93
N TYR A 144 -15.65 4.78 -4.73
CA TYR A 144 -14.58 4.19 -3.90
C TYR A 144 -14.86 2.75 -3.44
N ASP A 145 -16.12 2.31 -3.48
CA ASP A 145 -16.53 0.93 -3.19
C ASP A 145 -16.26 -0.05 -4.34
N LYS A 146 -15.77 0.44 -5.49
CA LYS A 146 -15.49 -0.37 -6.68
C LYS A 146 -14.02 -0.29 -7.13
N PRO A 147 -13.05 -0.63 -6.25
CA PRO A 147 -11.62 -0.48 -6.55
C PRO A 147 -11.19 -1.27 -7.79
N ILE A 148 -11.74 -2.45 -8.01
CA ILE A 148 -11.42 -3.29 -9.17
C ILE A 148 -11.71 -2.58 -10.50
N LEU A 149 -12.77 -1.80 -10.59
CA LEU A 149 -13.06 -1.05 -11.82
C LEU A 149 -12.02 0.05 -12.05
N MET A 150 -11.58 0.73 -10.98
CA MET A 150 -10.52 1.73 -11.06
C MET A 150 -9.19 1.11 -11.49
N MET A 151 -8.84 -0.06 -10.94
CA MET A 151 -7.63 -0.79 -11.34
C MET A 151 -7.66 -1.20 -12.83
N LYS A 152 -8.82 -1.65 -13.33
CA LYS A 152 -9.01 -1.95 -14.77
C LYS A 152 -8.76 -0.70 -15.63
N GLU A 153 -9.24 0.47 -15.19
CA GLU A 153 -8.98 1.74 -15.90
C GLU A 153 -7.49 2.09 -15.97
N LEU A 154 -6.73 1.87 -14.88
CA LEU A 154 -5.28 2.07 -14.88
C LEU A 154 -4.60 1.13 -15.89
N LEU A 155 -4.95 -0.16 -15.90
CA LEU A 155 -4.38 -1.13 -16.84
C LEU A 155 -4.76 -0.82 -18.29
N LEU A 156 -6.01 -0.44 -18.56
CA LEU A 156 -6.47 -0.04 -19.90
C LEU A 156 -5.68 1.15 -20.44
N ARG A 157 -5.38 2.13 -19.60
CA ARG A 157 -4.60 3.32 -19.96
C ARG A 157 -3.10 3.09 -19.91
N ARG A 158 -2.65 1.98 -19.36
CA ARG A 158 -1.23 1.69 -19.14
C ARG A 158 -0.53 2.77 -18.32
N HIS A 159 -1.25 3.37 -17.35
CA HIS A 159 -0.76 4.48 -16.56
C HIS A 159 -1.41 4.51 -15.17
N LEU A 160 -0.61 4.63 -14.12
CA LEU A 160 -1.07 4.62 -12.73
C LEU A 160 -1.70 5.95 -12.28
N ALA A 161 -1.40 7.05 -12.96
CA ALA A 161 -2.02 8.36 -12.71
C ALA A 161 -2.37 9.03 -14.06
N PRO A 162 -3.44 8.55 -14.75
CA PRO A 162 -3.69 8.92 -16.14
C PRO A 162 -4.31 10.33 -16.33
N VAL A 163 -4.48 11.09 -15.25
CA VAL A 163 -5.09 12.42 -15.27
C VAL A 163 -4.04 13.49 -14.97
N TYR A 164 -3.74 14.33 -15.94
CA TYR A 164 -2.84 15.46 -15.72
C TYR A 164 -3.61 16.65 -15.13
N GLY A 165 -3.03 17.28 -14.09
CA GLY A 165 -3.64 18.45 -13.42
C GLY A 165 -4.86 18.12 -12.56
N GLY A 166 -5.05 16.86 -12.20
CA GLY A 166 -6.08 16.40 -11.28
C GLY A 166 -5.70 16.56 -9.80
N LYS A 167 -6.31 15.76 -8.96
CA LYS A 167 -6.04 15.73 -7.50
C LYS A 167 -4.70 15.08 -7.17
N THR A 168 -4.25 14.13 -8.01
CA THR A 168 -2.95 13.48 -7.88
C THR A 168 -1.87 14.38 -8.45
N LEU A 169 -1.00 14.85 -7.57
CA LEU A 169 0.13 15.70 -7.96
C LEU A 169 1.25 14.82 -8.52
N LEU A 170 1.77 15.17 -9.70
CA LEU A 170 2.91 14.49 -10.31
C LEU A 170 4.17 15.33 -10.17
N ALA A 171 5.26 14.70 -9.71
CA ALA A 171 6.55 15.33 -9.63
C ALA A 171 7.15 15.47 -11.05
N PRO A 172 7.84 16.58 -11.33
CA PRO A 172 8.52 16.78 -12.62
C PRO A 172 9.82 15.98 -12.68
N GLU A 173 9.71 14.68 -12.95
CA GLU A 173 10.84 13.77 -13.12
C GLU A 173 11.25 13.69 -14.59
N ASP A 174 12.51 13.30 -14.85
CA ASP A 174 13.04 13.15 -16.22
C ASP A 174 12.35 12.03 -17.02
N GLN A 175 11.73 11.10 -16.33
CA GLN A 175 10.97 9.97 -16.91
C GLN A 175 9.62 9.86 -16.23
N ASP A 176 8.64 9.39 -16.98
CA ASP A 176 7.34 9.05 -16.43
C ASP A 176 7.39 7.68 -15.74
N HIS A 177 7.47 7.71 -14.42
CA HIS A 177 7.49 6.51 -13.57
C HIS A 177 6.10 5.94 -13.29
N MET A 178 5.03 6.62 -13.72
CA MET A 178 3.66 6.13 -13.56
C MET A 178 3.21 5.25 -14.74
N LEU A 179 4.02 5.11 -15.78
CA LEU A 179 3.75 4.23 -16.91
C LEU A 179 3.84 2.76 -16.54
N ILE A 180 2.81 1.99 -16.88
CA ILE A 180 2.82 0.52 -16.81
C ILE A 180 3.46 -0.01 -18.10
N ARG A 181 4.78 -0.16 -18.09
CA ARG A 181 5.56 -0.59 -19.26
C ARG A 181 5.29 -2.04 -19.64
N GLU A 182 5.21 -2.91 -18.62
CA GLU A 182 4.93 -4.33 -18.73
C GLU A 182 3.69 -4.68 -17.90
N MET A 183 2.89 -5.63 -18.38
CA MET A 183 1.72 -6.08 -17.63
C MET A 183 2.20 -6.96 -16.48
N PRO A 184 1.85 -6.64 -15.23
CA PRO A 184 2.23 -7.47 -14.09
C PRO A 184 1.35 -8.73 -14.01
N ASP A 185 1.86 -9.75 -13.33
CA ASP A 185 1.05 -10.91 -12.95
C ASP A 185 0.03 -10.52 -11.88
N ILE A 186 0.41 -9.60 -10.97
CA ILE A 186 -0.46 -9.09 -9.91
C ILE A 186 -0.36 -7.56 -9.87
N LEU A 187 -1.50 -6.87 -9.81
CA LEU A 187 -1.59 -5.45 -9.47
C LEU A 187 -2.21 -5.34 -8.06
N VAL A 188 -1.47 -4.69 -7.15
CA VAL A 188 -1.91 -4.42 -5.76
C VAL A 188 -2.14 -2.93 -5.59
N THR A 189 -3.28 -2.56 -4.99
CA THR A 189 -3.57 -1.17 -4.64
C THR A 189 -4.11 -1.04 -3.21
N GLY A 190 -4.10 0.18 -2.67
CA GLY A 190 -4.64 0.57 -1.37
C GLY A 190 -5.53 1.80 -1.49
N HIS A 191 -5.39 2.76 -0.55
CA HIS A 191 -6.00 4.09 -0.51
C HIS A 191 -7.52 4.12 -0.23
N VAL A 192 -8.31 3.27 -0.83
CA VAL A 192 -9.78 3.40 -0.85
C VAL A 192 -10.52 2.60 0.23
N HIS A 193 -9.84 1.99 1.18
CA HIS A 193 -10.40 1.23 2.32
C HIS A 193 -11.48 0.21 1.93
N SER A 194 -11.43 -0.29 0.71
CA SER A 194 -12.30 -1.32 0.16
C SER A 194 -11.44 -2.43 -0.40
N CYS A 195 -11.85 -3.68 -0.24
CA CYS A 195 -11.11 -4.82 -0.75
C CYS A 195 -11.84 -5.47 -1.92
N GLY A 196 -11.06 -6.03 -2.83
CA GLY A 196 -11.55 -6.82 -3.94
C GLY A 196 -10.45 -7.70 -4.49
N VAL A 197 -10.83 -8.84 -5.04
CA VAL A 197 -9.92 -9.77 -5.73
C VAL A 197 -10.61 -10.22 -7.01
N GLU A 198 -10.00 -9.95 -8.14
CA GLU A 198 -10.57 -10.34 -9.43
C GLU A 198 -9.46 -10.59 -10.47
N PRO A 199 -9.50 -11.69 -11.23
CA PRO A 199 -8.65 -11.85 -12.41
C PRO A 199 -9.14 -10.93 -13.54
N TYR A 200 -8.19 -10.24 -14.17
CA TYR A 200 -8.43 -9.41 -15.34
C TYR A 200 -7.39 -9.69 -16.42
N HIS A 201 -7.78 -10.37 -17.50
CA HIS A 201 -6.86 -10.95 -18.49
C HIS A 201 -5.80 -11.84 -17.81
N ALA A 202 -4.51 -11.52 -17.97
CA ALA A 202 -3.41 -12.25 -17.37
C ALA A 202 -2.96 -11.69 -16.00
N THR A 203 -3.64 -10.68 -15.46
CA THR A 203 -3.28 -10.00 -14.22
C THR A 203 -4.31 -10.30 -13.12
N LEU A 204 -3.86 -10.65 -11.93
CA LEU A 204 -4.71 -10.69 -10.74
C LEU A 204 -4.76 -9.30 -10.11
N LEU A 205 -5.96 -8.78 -9.85
CA LEU A 205 -6.19 -7.49 -9.17
C LEU A 205 -6.50 -7.73 -7.69
N LEU A 206 -5.81 -6.99 -6.80
CA LEU A 206 -5.94 -7.08 -5.34
C LEU A 206 -6.11 -5.69 -4.71
#